data_18b669a943689461bc2516db37faf316
#
_entry.id   18b669a943689461bc2516db37faf316
#
_cell.length_a   1.000
_cell.length_b   1.000
_cell.length_c   1.000
_cell.angle_alpha   90.00
_cell.angle_beta   90.00
_cell.angle_gamma   90.00
#
_symmetry.space_group_name_H-M   'P 1'
#
loop_
_entity.id
_entity.type
_entity.pdbx_description
1 polymer ?
#
loop_
_entity_poly.entity_id
_entity_poly.type
_entity_poly.pdbx_seq_one_letter_code
_entity_poly.pdbx_strand_id
1 'polypeptide(L)' 'MKSQFEKDLEIKESFIDLLNDVYPTVKIGYSTFTPAEILECCDPVAFAIGLVEHEDYLAEMENE' A
#
# COMPACT_ATOMS: atom_id res chain seq x y z
N MET A 1 -20.97 6.40 9.19
CA MET A 1 -20.57 5.71 7.96
C MET A 1 -19.44 6.44 7.26
N LYS A 2 -18.41 5.73 6.82
CA LYS A 2 -17.29 6.35 6.14
C LYS A 2 -17.61 6.57 4.68
N SER A 3 -17.13 7.66 4.11
CA SER A 3 -17.26 7.93 2.69
C SER A 3 -16.35 7.00 1.89
N GLN A 4 -16.59 6.89 0.58
CA GLN A 4 -15.74 6.09 -0.29
C GLN A 4 -14.29 6.60 -0.27
N PHE A 5 -14.12 7.91 -0.18
CA PHE A 5 -12.80 8.52 -0.09
C PHE A 5 -12.05 8.05 1.17
N GLU A 6 -12.73 8.03 2.32
CA GLU A 6 -12.13 7.59 3.56
C GLU A 6 -11.75 6.11 3.52
N LYS A 7 -12.59 5.28 2.90
CA LYS A 7 -12.31 3.86 2.75
C LYS A 7 -11.09 3.64 1.84
N ASP A 8 -11.02 4.37 0.74
CA ASP A 8 -9.90 4.26 -0.19
C ASP A 8 -8.60 4.69 0.48
N LEU A 9 -8.64 5.74 1.28
CA LEU A 9 -7.47 6.22 2.00
C LEU A 9 -6.99 5.19 3.04
N GLU A 10 -7.93 4.58 3.78
CA GLU A 10 -7.58 3.53 4.75
C GLU A 10 -6.95 2.32 4.09
N ILE A 11 -7.50 1.90 2.95
CA ILE A 11 -6.97 0.76 2.20
C ILE A 11 -5.56 1.07 1.72
N LYS A 12 -5.33 2.28 1.20
CA LYS A 12 -4.02 2.69 0.72
C LYS A 12 -3.01 2.72 1.86
N GLU A 13 -3.38 3.28 3.01
CA GLU A 13 -2.50 3.34 4.17
C GLU A 13 -2.16 1.94 4.69
N SER A 14 -3.14 1.06 4.73
CA SER A 14 -2.93 -0.33 5.15
C SER A 14 -1.97 -1.05 4.21
N PHE A 15 -2.12 -0.83 2.91
CA PHE A 15 -1.23 -1.42 1.91
C PHE A 15 0.19 -0.89 2.05
N ILE A 16 0.34 0.41 2.28
CA ILE A 16 1.65 1.03 2.48
C ILE A 16 2.32 0.44 3.73
N ASP A 17 1.58 0.32 4.82
CA ASP A 17 2.10 -0.27 6.05
C ASP A 17 2.54 -1.71 5.83
N LEU A 18 1.77 -2.47 5.07
CA LEU A 18 2.11 -3.86 4.75
C LEU A 18 3.43 -3.94 3.97
N LEU A 19 3.58 -3.11 2.94
CA LEU A 19 4.80 -3.08 2.15
C LEU A 19 6.01 -2.71 2.99
N ASN A 20 5.85 -1.72 3.86
CA ASN A 20 6.95 -1.26 4.72
C ASN A 20 7.32 -2.27 5.80
N ASP A 21 6.40 -3.16 6.15
CA ASP A 21 6.64 -4.21 7.12
C ASP A 21 7.33 -5.43 6.48
N VAL A 22 6.91 -5.77 5.26
CA VAL A 22 7.40 -6.97 4.55
C VAL A 22 8.78 -6.73 3.94
N TYR A 23 9.03 -5.54 3.41
CA TYR A 23 10.27 -5.22 2.73
C TYR A 23 11.08 -4.20 3.54
N PRO A 24 12.42 -4.28 3.50
CA PRO A 24 13.25 -3.32 4.20
C PRO A 24 13.28 -1.97 3.49
N THR A 25 13.54 -0.92 4.26
CA THR A 25 13.78 0.39 3.66
C THR A 25 15.10 0.38 2.90
N VAL A 26 15.19 1.22 1.86
CA VAL A 26 16.38 1.33 1.04
C VAL A 26 17.05 2.67 1.34
N LYS A 27 18.32 2.62 1.68
CA LYS A 27 19.11 3.81 1.94
C LYS A 27 20.15 4.00 0.83
N ILE A 28 20.06 5.14 0.18
CA ILE A 28 21.01 5.51 -0.90
C ILE A 28 21.60 6.87 -0.54
N GLY A 29 22.88 6.89 -0.24
CA GLY A 29 23.55 8.12 0.22
C GLY A 29 22.94 8.60 1.52
N TYR A 30 22.41 9.81 1.52
CA TYR A 30 21.73 10.39 2.68
C TYR A 30 20.22 10.27 2.63
N SER A 31 19.71 9.63 1.57
CA SER A 31 18.28 9.49 1.37
C SER A 31 17.80 8.10 1.75
N THR A 32 16.65 8.03 2.43
CA THR A 32 16.01 6.78 2.81
C THR A 32 14.67 6.69 2.10
N PHE A 33 14.43 5.58 1.43
CA PHE A 33 13.20 5.34 0.69
C PHE A 33 12.45 4.16 1.27
N THR A 34 11.13 4.32 1.47
CA THR A 34 10.31 3.20 1.89
C THR A 34 9.93 2.34 0.68
N PRO A 35 9.67 1.04 0.88
CA PRO A 35 9.24 0.18 -0.23
C PRO A 35 8.02 0.70 -0.96
N ALA A 36 7.05 1.25 -0.25
CA ALA A 36 5.83 1.80 -0.86
C ALA A 36 6.15 2.99 -1.77
N GLU A 37 7.03 3.88 -1.34
CA GLU A 37 7.44 5.03 -2.15
C GLU A 37 8.14 4.60 -3.42
N ILE A 38 9.01 3.61 -3.31
CA ILE A 38 9.75 3.09 -4.46
C ILE A 38 8.79 2.48 -5.49
N LEU A 39 7.87 1.65 -5.01
CA LEU A 39 6.91 0.99 -5.89
C LEU A 39 5.98 2.00 -6.58
N GLU A 40 5.46 2.95 -5.81
CA GLU A 40 4.56 3.98 -6.36
C GLU A 40 5.25 4.86 -7.39
N CYS A 41 6.52 5.21 -7.15
CA CYS A 41 7.28 6.07 -8.04
C CYS A 41 7.77 5.34 -9.30
N CYS A 42 8.32 4.13 -9.12
CA CYS A 42 8.98 3.41 -10.21
C CYS A 42 8.04 2.52 -11.01
N ASP A 43 6.99 2.00 -10.38
CA ASP A 43 6.03 1.13 -11.06
C ASP A 43 4.61 1.38 -10.51
N PRO A 44 4.02 2.53 -10.89
CA PRO A 44 2.68 2.88 -10.40
C PRO A 44 1.60 1.90 -10.82
N VAL A 45 1.78 1.21 -11.95
CA VAL A 45 0.82 0.20 -12.40
C VAL A 45 0.82 -0.99 -11.43
N ALA A 46 2.00 -1.48 -11.07
CA ALA A 46 2.12 -2.58 -10.12
C ALA A 46 1.58 -2.18 -8.74
N PHE A 47 1.81 -0.93 -8.34
CA PHE A 47 1.28 -0.41 -7.09
C PHE A 47 -0.26 -0.43 -7.10
N ALA A 48 -0.86 0.01 -8.21
CA ALA A 48 -2.31 0.04 -8.35
C ALA A 48 -2.92 -1.37 -8.33
N ILE A 49 -2.27 -2.31 -9.01
CA ILE A 49 -2.72 -3.72 -9.03
C ILE A 49 -2.64 -4.31 -7.63
N GLY A 50 -1.53 -4.10 -6.94
CA GLY A 50 -1.36 -4.59 -5.57
C GLY A 50 -2.37 -3.99 -4.62
N LEU A 51 -2.72 -2.72 -4.81
CA LEU A 51 -3.71 -2.04 -3.99
C LEU A 51 -5.10 -2.67 -4.16
N VAL A 52 -5.48 -2.98 -5.40
CA VAL A 52 -6.76 -3.65 -5.68
C VAL A 52 -6.79 -5.03 -5.04
N GLU A 53 -5.72 -5.80 -5.17
CA GLU A 53 -5.64 -7.12 -4.55
C GLU A 53 -5.74 -7.04 -3.02
N HIS A 54 -5.12 -6.04 -2.43
CA HIS A 54 -5.19 -5.82 -0.99
C HIS A 54 -6.62 -5.47 -0.55
N GLU A 55 -7.30 -4.66 -1.33
CA GLU A 55 -8.70 -4.31 -1.08
C GLU A 55 -9.58 -5.55 -1.08
N ASP A 56 -9.40 -6.42 -2.07
CA ASP A 56 -10.15 -7.68 -2.17
C ASP A 56 -9.87 -8.58 -0.95
N TYR A 57 -8.61 -8.64 -0.53
CA TYR A 57 -8.21 -9.41 0.64
C TYR A 57 -8.93 -8.92 1.90
N LEU A 58 -8.96 -7.60 2.11
CA LEU A 58 -9.63 -7.01 3.26
C LEU A 58 -11.14 -7.24 3.21
N ALA A 59 -11.73 -7.16 2.03
CA ALA A 59 -13.15 -7.40 1.86
C ALA A 59 -13.53 -8.85 2.21
N GLU A 60 -12.69 -9.80 1.83
CA GLU A 60 -12.91 -11.21 2.20
C GLU A 60 -12.85 -11.41 3.71
N MET A 61 -11.94 -10.73 4.38
CA MET A 61 -11.83 -10.82 5.83
C MET A 61 -13.05 -10.25 6.53
N GLU A 62 -13.62 -9.18 6.00
CA GLU A 62 -14.79 -8.55 6.59
C GLU A 62 -16.06 -9.39 6.42
N ASN A 63 -16.09 -10.22 5.39
CA ASN A 63 -17.28 -11.04 5.09
C ASN A 63 -17.35 -12.36 5.87
N GLU A 64 -16.37 -12.62 6.68
CA GLU A 64 -16.43 -13.77 7.61
C GLU A 64 -17.13 -13.44 8.95
#